data_c5ac0a34d781f29bd1c108acf4ff11c6
#
_entry.id   c5ac0a34d781f29bd1c108acf4ff11c6
#
_cell.length_a   1.000
_cell.length_b   1.000
_cell.length_c   1.000
_cell.angle_alpha   90.00
_cell.angle_beta   90.00
_cell.angle_gamma   90.00
#
_symmetry.space_group_name_H-M   'P 1'
#
loop_
_entity.id
_entity.type
_entity.pdbx_description
1 polymer ?
#
loop_
_entity_poly.entity_id
_entity_poly.type
_entity_poly.pdbx_seq_one_letter_code
_entity_poly.pdbx_strand_id
1 'polypeptide(L)'
;STVGITTSITTNFWGFQTTSAASGSGFIITTNGYILTNYHVIEDSNSITVSMYDGTTYDAALVGYDESNDIAVLKIDAENLTPVVLGDSDAMNVGDSVVAIGNPLGELTFSLTSGAISAMDREITLSGGITMDLMQTDCAINSGNSGGALFNMYGEVIGVTNAKYSSSSSSEASIDNIGFAIPINSVKSIVQSIIENGYIAKPYIGVSVLDVSQENLIYGVPEGIAVQSVTEDSPAEEGGLQTGDIITAVNGTAMTSSEMVDLVQQSQVGDVLTLDVYRQGETLQLTVTVGQQIQSALPEEEAVQPTTQQSQQSQQGWEDFPFEYFFGGRR
;
A
#
# COMPACT_ATOMS: atom_id res chain seq x y z
N SER A 1 5.57 -14.98 16.58
CA SER A 1 5.74 -14.49 15.18
C SER A 1 4.86 -13.28 14.86
N THR A 2 3.67 -13.14 15.50
CA THR A 2 2.85 -11.91 15.43
C THR A 2 3.34 -10.89 16.44
N VAL A 3 3.16 -9.60 16.13
CA VAL A 3 3.62 -8.48 16.96
C VAL A 3 2.55 -7.40 17.07
N GLY A 4 2.56 -6.67 18.18
CA GLY A 4 1.80 -5.42 18.32
C GLY A 4 2.63 -4.26 17.78
N ILE A 5 1.97 -3.29 17.14
CA ILE A 5 2.59 -2.06 16.65
C ILE A 5 1.91 -0.88 17.30
N THR A 6 2.70 0.02 17.85
CA THR A 6 2.24 1.30 18.40
C THR A 6 2.98 2.42 17.69
N THR A 7 2.25 3.39 17.17
CA THR A 7 2.80 4.56 16.48
C THR A 7 2.45 5.83 17.22
N SER A 8 3.33 6.83 17.17
CA SER A 8 3.04 8.16 17.68
C SER A 8 3.06 9.18 16.54
N ILE A 9 2.03 9.99 16.48
CA ILE A 9 1.88 11.08 15.53
C ILE A 9 1.93 12.39 16.32
N THR A 10 2.91 13.24 16.07
CA THR A 10 3.03 14.55 16.72
C THR A 10 2.65 15.64 15.73
N THR A 11 1.53 16.31 15.97
CA THR A 11 1.07 17.45 15.18
C THR A 11 1.37 18.76 15.91
N ASN A 12 1.92 19.72 15.18
CA ASN A 12 2.13 21.10 15.66
C ASN A 12 1.01 21.99 15.11
N PHE A 13 0.15 22.47 16.02
CA PHE A 13 -0.90 23.41 15.66
C PHE A 13 -0.70 24.70 16.46
N TRP A 14 -0.33 25.78 15.78
CA TRP A 14 -0.12 27.12 16.40
C TRP A 14 0.87 27.10 17.60
N GLY A 15 1.93 26.30 17.52
CA GLY A 15 2.92 26.19 18.59
C GLY A 15 2.54 25.22 19.73
N PHE A 16 1.38 24.60 19.66
CA PHE A 16 0.98 23.52 20.56
C PHE A 16 1.28 22.17 19.90
N GLN A 17 2.07 21.36 20.57
CA GLN A 17 2.33 19.98 20.17
C GLN A 17 1.27 19.06 20.78
N THR A 18 0.58 18.31 19.95
CA THR A 18 -0.32 17.25 20.37
C THR A 18 0.23 15.92 19.85
N THR A 19 0.47 14.96 20.74
CA THR A 19 0.85 13.61 20.36
C THR A 19 -0.34 12.69 20.51
N SER A 20 -0.72 12.02 19.43
CA SER A 20 -1.70 10.93 19.42
C SER A 20 -0.98 9.60 19.17
N ALA A 21 -1.47 8.53 19.78
CA ALA A 21 -0.99 7.19 19.54
C ALA A 21 -2.02 6.42 18.70
N ALA A 22 -1.55 5.65 17.74
CA ALA A 22 -2.35 4.66 17.03
C ALA A 22 -1.74 3.28 17.28
N SER A 23 -2.56 2.24 17.14
CA SER A 23 -2.14 0.86 17.35
C SER A 23 -2.61 -0.03 16.21
N GLY A 24 -1.79 -1.01 15.88
CA GLY A 24 -2.03 -2.03 14.89
C GLY A 24 -1.28 -3.30 15.22
N SER A 25 -1.19 -4.16 14.25
CA SER A 25 -0.53 -5.45 14.32
C SER A 25 0.49 -5.61 13.20
N GLY A 26 1.36 -6.59 13.34
CA GLY A 26 2.28 -7.03 12.31
C GLY A 26 2.65 -8.49 12.52
N PHE A 27 3.48 -9.00 11.63
CA PHE A 27 4.09 -10.31 11.80
C PHE A 27 5.51 -10.36 11.23
N ILE A 28 6.35 -11.14 11.87
CA ILE A 28 7.77 -11.30 11.56
C ILE A 28 7.89 -12.18 10.33
N ILE A 29 8.60 -11.70 9.29
CA ILE A 29 8.79 -12.43 8.03
C ILE A 29 10.21 -12.95 7.82
N THR A 30 11.17 -12.50 8.66
CA THR A 30 12.55 -12.97 8.60
C THR A 30 13.15 -13.13 9.99
N THR A 31 14.19 -13.98 10.12
CA THR A 31 14.88 -14.25 11.39
C THR A 31 15.67 -13.05 11.93
N ASN A 32 15.96 -12.07 11.09
CA ASN A 32 16.74 -10.86 11.41
C ASN A 32 15.87 -9.60 11.59
N GLY A 33 14.53 -9.73 11.73
CA GLY A 33 13.67 -8.67 12.21
C GLY A 33 12.94 -7.83 11.19
N TYR A 34 12.73 -8.31 9.96
CA TYR A 34 11.75 -7.69 9.05
C TYR A 34 10.32 -8.10 9.45
N ILE A 35 9.43 -7.12 9.43
CA ILE A 35 8.03 -7.24 9.86
C ILE A 35 7.15 -6.67 8.77
N LEU A 36 6.07 -7.38 8.45
CA LEU A 36 5.02 -6.92 7.55
C LEU A 36 3.84 -6.37 8.35
N THR A 37 3.29 -5.25 7.90
CA THR A 37 2.09 -4.59 8.44
C THR A 37 1.34 -3.84 7.35
N ASN A 38 0.24 -3.15 7.68
CA ASN A 38 -0.42 -2.23 6.76
C ASN A 38 0.24 -0.84 6.75
N TYR A 39 0.18 -0.16 5.59
CA TYR A 39 0.66 1.21 5.46
C TYR A 39 -0.12 2.17 6.35
N HIS A 40 -1.46 2.10 6.38
CA HIS A 40 -2.28 2.97 7.20
C HIS A 40 -2.02 2.85 8.72
N VAL A 41 -1.37 1.77 9.18
CA VAL A 41 -0.96 1.62 10.59
C VAL A 41 0.20 2.55 10.94
N ILE A 42 1.07 2.84 9.94
CA ILE A 42 2.30 3.62 10.16
C ILE A 42 2.26 4.99 9.47
N GLU A 43 1.22 5.28 8.73
CA GLU A 43 1.01 6.55 8.02
C GLU A 43 1.18 7.75 8.97
N ASP A 44 1.91 8.78 8.54
CA ASP A 44 2.20 10.00 9.31
C ASP A 44 2.88 9.79 10.68
N SER A 45 3.39 8.61 10.97
CA SER A 45 4.01 8.32 12.26
C SER A 45 5.41 8.93 12.38
N ASN A 46 5.69 9.54 13.53
CA ASN A 46 7.03 10.04 13.89
C ASN A 46 7.90 8.98 14.59
N SER A 47 7.27 7.98 15.20
CA SER A 47 7.96 6.83 15.80
C SER A 47 7.09 5.59 15.76
N ILE A 48 7.74 4.44 15.62
CA ILE A 48 7.11 3.12 15.52
C ILE A 48 7.77 2.24 16.58
N THR A 49 6.95 1.66 17.46
CA THR A 49 7.40 0.70 18.48
C THR A 49 6.71 -0.64 18.24
N VAL A 50 7.48 -1.69 18.21
CA VAL A 50 7.04 -3.08 18.05
C VAL A 50 7.08 -3.77 19.40
N SER A 51 5.98 -4.42 19.79
CA SER A 51 5.84 -5.20 21.03
C SER A 51 5.74 -6.68 20.71
N MET A 52 6.59 -7.47 21.34
CA MET A 52 6.64 -8.93 21.22
C MET A 52 5.70 -9.58 22.24
N TYR A 53 5.41 -10.87 22.03
CA TYR A 53 4.54 -11.65 22.92
C TYR A 53 5.06 -11.75 24.36
N ASP A 54 6.37 -11.76 24.56
CA ASP A 54 7.01 -11.81 25.86
C ASP A 54 7.08 -10.45 26.58
N GLY A 55 6.53 -9.40 25.97
CA GLY A 55 6.53 -8.03 26.47
C GLY A 55 7.78 -7.23 26.09
N THR A 56 8.73 -7.82 25.37
CA THR A 56 9.89 -7.08 24.85
C THR A 56 9.43 -6.07 23.80
N THR A 57 10.02 -4.88 23.81
CA THR A 57 9.71 -3.83 22.84
C THR A 57 10.96 -3.40 22.08
N TYR A 58 10.77 -3.04 20.81
CA TYR A 58 11.82 -2.55 19.92
C TYR A 58 11.36 -1.30 19.20
N ASP A 59 12.26 -0.34 19.01
CA ASP A 59 12.03 0.72 18.03
C ASP A 59 12.18 0.12 16.64
N ALA A 60 11.28 0.48 15.74
CA ALA A 60 11.28 -0.02 14.37
C ALA A 60 11.56 1.11 13.38
N ALA A 61 12.38 0.80 12.39
CA ALA A 61 12.62 1.65 11.24
C ALA A 61 11.70 1.23 10.09
N LEU A 62 11.14 2.20 9.37
CA LEU A 62 10.45 1.97 8.11
C LEU A 62 11.48 1.62 7.04
N VAL A 63 11.33 0.45 6.40
CA VAL A 63 12.15 0.03 5.26
C VAL A 63 11.55 0.52 3.96
N GLY A 64 10.23 0.41 3.83
CA GLY A 64 9.47 0.89 2.69
C GLY A 64 7.99 0.55 2.81
N TYR A 65 7.18 1.13 1.92
CA TYR A 65 5.73 0.90 1.87
C TYR A 65 5.18 0.94 0.45
N ASP A 66 4.03 0.34 0.24
CA ASP A 66 3.18 0.51 -0.95
C ASP A 66 1.79 0.95 -0.49
N GLU A 67 1.48 2.22 -0.70
CA GLU A 67 0.19 2.81 -0.36
C GLU A 67 -0.95 2.15 -1.16
N SER A 68 -0.71 1.82 -2.44
CA SER A 68 -1.72 1.24 -3.33
C SER A 68 -2.20 -0.14 -2.86
N ASN A 69 -1.31 -0.90 -2.23
CA ASN A 69 -1.61 -2.23 -1.67
C ASN A 69 -1.73 -2.19 -0.14
N ASP A 70 -1.68 -1.00 0.47
CA ASP A 70 -1.77 -0.80 1.92
C ASP A 70 -0.80 -1.70 2.72
N ILE A 71 0.47 -1.76 2.29
CA ILE A 71 1.52 -2.60 2.88
C ILE A 71 2.70 -1.74 3.31
N ALA A 72 3.29 -2.08 4.47
CA ALA A 72 4.54 -1.51 4.94
C ALA A 72 5.47 -2.60 5.50
N VAL A 73 6.76 -2.43 5.26
CA VAL A 73 7.83 -3.29 5.80
C VAL A 73 8.62 -2.49 6.82
N LEU A 74 8.71 -3.04 8.03
CA LEU A 74 9.47 -2.49 9.14
C LEU A 74 10.69 -3.34 9.42
N LYS A 75 11.69 -2.75 10.09
CA LYS A 75 12.90 -3.43 10.56
C LYS A 75 13.14 -3.12 12.02
N ILE A 76 13.30 -4.16 12.83
CA ILE A 76 13.74 -4.07 14.22
C ILE A 76 15.16 -4.63 14.37
N ASP A 77 15.93 -4.12 15.32
CA ASP A 77 17.26 -4.61 15.64
C ASP A 77 17.17 -5.82 16.59
N ALA A 78 16.81 -6.97 16.00
CA ALA A 78 16.70 -8.24 16.71
C ALA A 78 17.11 -9.40 15.80
N GLU A 79 17.68 -10.43 16.37
CA GLU A 79 18.14 -11.63 15.67
C GLU A 79 17.51 -12.90 16.26
N ASN A 80 17.62 -13.99 15.52
CA ASN A 80 17.11 -15.32 15.92
C ASN A 80 15.61 -15.33 16.20
N LEU A 81 14.87 -14.45 15.54
CA LEU A 81 13.42 -14.42 15.62
C LEU A 81 12.81 -15.63 14.89
N THR A 82 11.59 -15.99 15.29
CA THR A 82 10.81 -17.02 14.59
C THR A 82 9.87 -16.36 13.60
N PRO A 83 10.14 -16.38 12.28
CA PRO A 83 9.25 -15.83 11.30
C PRO A 83 7.98 -16.70 11.14
N VAL A 84 6.95 -16.13 10.54
CA VAL A 84 5.80 -16.88 10.06
C VAL A 84 6.17 -17.71 8.82
N VAL A 85 5.39 -18.73 8.53
CA VAL A 85 5.42 -19.42 7.24
C VAL A 85 4.39 -18.74 6.34
N LEU A 86 4.79 -18.27 5.16
CA LEU A 86 3.88 -17.70 4.18
C LEU A 86 3.23 -18.85 3.39
N GLY A 87 1.90 -18.90 3.40
CA GLY A 87 1.09 -19.86 2.67
C GLY A 87 0.82 -19.43 1.23
N ASP A 88 -0.21 -20.02 0.66
CA ASP A 88 -0.69 -19.75 -0.70
C ASP A 88 -2.17 -19.30 -0.61
N SER A 89 -2.40 -18.00 -0.87
CA SER A 89 -3.77 -17.44 -0.83
C SER A 89 -4.63 -17.92 -1.98
N ASP A 90 -4.03 -18.26 -3.13
CA ASP A 90 -4.77 -18.68 -4.34
C ASP A 90 -5.28 -20.13 -4.22
N ALA A 91 -4.69 -20.89 -3.28
CA ALA A 91 -5.16 -22.24 -2.94
C ALA A 91 -6.36 -22.27 -1.99
N MET A 92 -6.77 -21.11 -1.45
CA MET A 92 -7.88 -21.01 -0.51
C MET A 92 -9.24 -21.03 -1.20
N ASN A 93 -10.25 -21.55 -0.51
CA ASN A 93 -11.62 -21.62 -1.00
C ASN A 93 -12.59 -21.01 0.01
N VAL A 94 -13.73 -20.55 -0.49
CA VAL A 94 -14.85 -20.14 0.37
C VAL A 94 -15.29 -21.31 1.26
N GLY A 95 -15.38 -21.05 2.56
CA GLY A 95 -15.69 -22.04 3.58
C GLY A 95 -14.47 -22.64 4.28
N ASP A 96 -13.24 -22.38 3.81
CA ASP A 96 -12.03 -22.81 4.52
C ASP A 96 -11.91 -22.09 5.86
N SER A 97 -11.59 -22.84 6.91
CA SER A 97 -11.41 -22.29 8.25
C SER A 97 -10.11 -21.49 8.34
N VAL A 98 -10.19 -20.35 9.00
CA VAL A 98 -9.07 -19.42 9.18
C VAL A 98 -9.02 -18.83 10.58
N VAL A 99 -7.85 -18.32 10.96
CA VAL A 99 -7.60 -17.72 12.25
C VAL A 99 -6.89 -16.37 12.04
N ALA A 100 -7.43 -15.29 12.60
CA ALA A 100 -6.78 -14.00 12.63
C ALA A 100 -6.13 -13.77 13.99
N ILE A 101 -4.88 -13.27 13.99
CA ILE A 101 -4.16 -12.90 15.20
C ILE A 101 -3.69 -11.45 15.09
N GLY A 102 -4.03 -10.65 16.10
CA GLY A 102 -3.69 -9.24 16.15
C GLY A 102 -3.67 -8.67 17.56
N ASN A 103 -3.57 -7.35 17.64
CA ASN A 103 -3.53 -6.57 18.89
C ASN A 103 -4.70 -5.57 18.95
N PRO A 104 -5.94 -6.03 19.03
CA PRO A 104 -7.10 -5.15 19.04
C PRO A 104 -7.01 -4.13 20.17
N LEU A 105 -7.32 -2.87 19.86
CA LEU A 105 -7.33 -1.73 20.77
C LEU A 105 -5.96 -1.36 21.37
N GLY A 106 -4.85 -2.01 20.95
CA GLY A 106 -3.52 -1.77 21.51
C GLY A 106 -3.31 -2.27 22.94
N GLU A 107 -4.37 -2.76 23.59
CA GLU A 107 -4.36 -3.23 24.98
C GLU A 107 -4.56 -4.73 25.11
N LEU A 108 -5.21 -5.36 24.11
CA LEU A 108 -5.52 -6.79 24.08
C LEU A 108 -4.50 -7.52 23.18
N THR A 109 -3.24 -7.45 23.55
CA THR A 109 -2.15 -8.05 22.78
C THR A 109 -2.41 -9.53 22.49
N PHE A 110 -2.18 -9.90 21.22
CA PHE A 110 -2.24 -11.29 20.73
C PHE A 110 -3.61 -11.96 20.84
N SER A 111 -4.67 -11.18 20.62
CA SER A 111 -6.01 -11.74 20.52
C SER A 111 -6.15 -12.58 19.25
N LEU A 112 -6.74 -13.78 19.43
CA LEU A 112 -7.04 -14.69 18.36
C LEU A 112 -8.55 -14.69 18.11
N THR A 113 -8.93 -14.53 16.84
CA THR A 113 -10.31 -14.74 16.38
C THR A 113 -10.32 -15.81 15.30
N SER A 114 -11.39 -16.62 15.24
CA SER A 114 -11.53 -17.70 14.27
C SER A 114 -12.81 -17.54 13.47
N GLY A 115 -12.77 -18.00 12.23
CA GLY A 115 -13.88 -17.96 11.29
C GLY A 115 -13.56 -18.75 10.03
N ALA A 116 -14.13 -18.32 8.92
CA ALA A 116 -13.93 -18.93 7.61
C ALA A 116 -13.73 -17.85 6.54
N ILE A 117 -13.21 -18.23 5.38
CA ILE A 117 -13.23 -17.41 4.17
C ILE A 117 -14.69 -17.30 3.71
N SER A 118 -15.22 -16.10 3.66
CA SER A 118 -16.62 -15.82 3.27
C SER A 118 -16.74 -15.51 1.77
N ALA A 119 -15.71 -14.92 1.17
CA ALA A 119 -15.61 -14.67 -0.27
C ALA A 119 -14.13 -14.46 -0.66
N MET A 120 -13.83 -14.75 -1.91
CA MET A 120 -12.57 -14.42 -2.58
C MET A 120 -12.82 -13.26 -3.55
N ASP A 121 -11.76 -12.58 -3.94
CA ASP A 121 -11.75 -11.58 -5.03
C ASP A 121 -12.84 -10.50 -4.86
N ARG A 122 -12.95 -9.93 -3.66
CA ARG A 122 -13.84 -8.80 -3.40
C ARG A 122 -13.15 -7.52 -3.84
N GLU A 123 -13.55 -7.02 -4.98
CA GLU A 123 -13.15 -5.69 -5.46
C GLU A 123 -13.75 -4.61 -4.57
N ILE A 124 -12.89 -3.89 -3.85
CA ILE A 124 -13.28 -2.80 -2.95
C ILE A 124 -12.56 -1.53 -3.37
N THR A 125 -13.35 -0.52 -3.76
CA THR A 125 -12.81 0.80 -4.09
C THR A 125 -12.80 1.69 -2.85
N LEU A 126 -11.63 2.25 -2.54
CA LEU A 126 -11.38 3.14 -1.42
C LEU A 126 -11.75 4.60 -1.73
N SER A 127 -11.86 5.40 -0.67
CA SER A 127 -11.83 6.85 -0.77
C SER A 127 -10.49 7.28 -1.36
N GLY A 128 -10.48 7.78 -2.59
CA GLY A 128 -9.25 8.08 -3.35
C GLY A 128 -9.15 7.34 -4.68
N GLY A 129 -10.10 6.38 -4.94
CA GLY A 129 -10.18 5.67 -6.22
C GLY A 129 -9.22 4.47 -6.35
N ILE A 130 -8.54 4.09 -5.27
CA ILE A 130 -7.71 2.87 -5.24
C ILE A 130 -8.66 1.68 -5.10
N THR A 131 -8.56 0.72 -6.00
CA THR A 131 -9.33 -0.53 -5.97
C THR A 131 -8.40 -1.68 -5.58
N MET A 132 -8.86 -2.53 -4.66
CA MET A 132 -8.11 -3.69 -4.17
C MET A 132 -9.00 -4.93 -4.19
N ASP A 133 -8.42 -6.06 -4.59
CA ASP A 133 -9.04 -7.37 -4.47
C ASP A 133 -8.70 -7.99 -3.10
N LEU A 134 -9.73 -8.19 -2.29
CA LEU A 134 -9.59 -8.63 -0.90
C LEU A 134 -10.29 -9.97 -0.66
N MET A 135 -9.73 -10.77 0.24
CA MET A 135 -10.43 -11.91 0.85
C MET A 135 -11.37 -11.40 1.94
N GLN A 136 -12.62 -11.86 1.92
CA GLN A 136 -13.58 -11.61 2.99
C GLN A 136 -13.60 -12.77 3.98
N THR A 137 -13.67 -12.46 5.28
CA THR A 137 -13.78 -13.45 6.36
C THR A 137 -14.82 -12.98 7.39
N ASP A 138 -15.39 -13.92 8.12
CA ASP A 138 -16.25 -13.67 9.29
C ASP A 138 -15.47 -13.66 10.62
N CYS A 139 -14.14 -13.80 10.58
CA CYS A 139 -13.30 -13.50 11.73
C CYS A 139 -13.57 -12.06 12.22
N ALA A 140 -13.60 -11.89 13.54
CA ALA A 140 -13.77 -10.54 14.12
C ALA A 140 -12.51 -9.70 13.85
N ILE A 141 -12.57 -8.85 12.82
CA ILE A 141 -11.54 -7.88 12.47
C ILE A 141 -11.98 -6.49 12.91
N ASN A 142 -11.25 -5.91 13.85
CA ASN A 142 -11.52 -4.60 14.45
C ASN A 142 -10.27 -3.74 14.43
N SER A 143 -10.40 -2.45 14.81
CA SER A 143 -9.27 -1.55 15.00
C SER A 143 -8.21 -2.19 15.90
N GLY A 144 -6.94 -2.15 15.46
CA GLY A 144 -5.80 -2.80 16.09
C GLY A 144 -5.46 -4.18 15.51
N ASN A 145 -6.38 -4.89 14.83
CA ASN A 145 -6.03 -6.10 14.08
C ASN A 145 -5.39 -5.78 12.73
N SER A 146 -5.54 -4.56 12.18
CA SER A 146 -4.90 -4.13 10.93
C SER A 146 -3.41 -4.44 10.93
N GLY A 147 -2.92 -5.02 9.84
CA GLY A 147 -1.54 -5.47 9.65
C GLY A 147 -1.23 -6.82 10.29
N GLY A 148 -2.16 -7.41 11.05
CA GLY A 148 -2.03 -8.73 11.62
C GLY A 148 -2.11 -9.85 10.59
N ALA A 149 -1.84 -11.07 11.00
CA ALA A 149 -1.83 -12.23 10.11
C ALA A 149 -3.18 -12.97 10.12
N LEU A 150 -3.66 -13.30 8.92
CA LEU A 150 -4.70 -14.30 8.71
C LEU A 150 -4.03 -15.64 8.36
N PHE A 151 -4.27 -16.65 9.19
CA PHE A 151 -3.67 -17.99 9.06
C PHE A 151 -4.67 -18.99 8.52
N ASN A 152 -4.19 -19.93 7.72
CA ASN A 152 -4.89 -21.17 7.46
C ASN A 152 -4.74 -22.16 8.66
N MET A 153 -5.41 -23.31 8.59
CA MET A 153 -5.35 -24.30 9.66
C MET A 153 -4.02 -25.07 9.75
N TYR A 154 -3.08 -24.82 8.84
CA TYR A 154 -1.71 -25.37 8.91
C TYR A 154 -0.74 -24.40 9.59
N GLY A 155 -1.22 -23.20 9.99
CA GLY A 155 -0.40 -22.16 10.62
C GLY A 155 0.41 -21.34 9.62
N GLU A 156 0.01 -21.32 8.37
CA GLU A 156 0.61 -20.52 7.30
C GLU A 156 -0.19 -19.24 7.09
N VAL A 157 0.49 -18.12 6.88
CA VAL A 157 -0.15 -16.83 6.61
C VAL A 157 -0.65 -16.79 5.18
N ILE A 158 -1.96 -16.61 5.02
CA ILE A 158 -2.64 -16.49 3.73
C ILE A 158 -3.09 -15.05 3.43
N GLY A 159 -3.03 -14.15 4.42
CA GLY A 159 -3.41 -12.76 4.22
C GLY A 159 -2.97 -11.83 5.34
N VAL A 160 -3.01 -10.53 5.03
CA VAL A 160 -2.79 -9.43 5.98
C VAL A 160 -4.14 -8.84 6.34
N THR A 161 -4.54 -8.91 7.62
CA THR A 161 -5.85 -8.42 8.07
C THR A 161 -5.95 -6.92 7.92
N ASN A 162 -7.15 -6.41 7.53
CA ASN A 162 -7.38 -5.01 7.25
C ASN A 162 -8.72 -4.55 7.84
N ALA A 163 -8.67 -3.76 8.91
CA ALA A 163 -9.85 -3.24 9.59
C ALA A 163 -10.39 -1.93 8.97
N LYS A 164 -9.60 -1.26 8.10
CA LYS A 164 -9.97 0.01 7.45
C LYS A 164 -11.25 -0.15 6.61
N TYR A 165 -11.48 -1.33 6.07
CA TYR A 165 -12.61 -1.64 5.20
C TYR A 165 -13.84 -2.14 5.93
N SER A 166 -13.68 -2.66 7.15
CA SER A 166 -14.78 -3.15 7.97
C SER A 166 -15.65 -2.03 8.56
N SER A 167 -15.14 -0.79 8.59
CA SER A 167 -15.76 0.35 9.29
C SER A 167 -16.32 1.46 8.39
N SER A 168 -16.30 1.31 7.06
CA SER A 168 -16.61 2.41 6.11
C SER A 168 -18.10 2.72 5.90
N SER A 169 -19.02 2.11 6.62
CA SER A 169 -20.45 2.46 6.51
C SER A 169 -20.83 3.56 7.51
N SER A 170 -21.00 4.79 7.02
CA SER A 170 -21.59 5.92 7.74
C SER A 170 -23.11 5.78 7.99
N SER A 171 -23.69 4.61 7.77
CA SER A 171 -25.08 4.30 8.06
C SER A 171 -25.22 3.76 9.48
N GLU A 172 -26.31 4.11 10.17
CA GLU A 172 -26.62 3.85 11.58
C GLU A 172 -26.65 2.35 12.02
N ALA A 173 -26.29 1.40 11.15
CA ALA A 173 -26.18 -0.02 11.46
C ALA A 173 -24.73 -0.46 11.36
N SER A 174 -24.12 -0.89 12.44
CA SER A 174 -22.85 -1.61 12.41
C SER A 174 -23.08 -2.92 11.67
N ILE A 175 -22.26 -3.18 10.64
CA ILE A 175 -22.27 -4.49 9.97
C ILE A 175 -21.22 -5.33 10.69
N ASP A 176 -21.70 -6.19 11.59
CA ASP A 176 -20.84 -7.11 12.32
C ASP A 176 -20.48 -8.34 11.44
N ASN A 177 -19.33 -8.95 11.72
CA ASN A 177 -18.86 -10.17 11.06
C ASN A 177 -18.53 -10.04 9.56
N ILE A 178 -18.11 -8.86 9.12
CA ILE A 178 -17.48 -8.67 7.82
C ILE A 178 -16.07 -8.13 8.06
N GLY A 179 -15.08 -9.01 7.90
CA GLY A 179 -13.67 -8.68 7.94
C GLY A 179 -13.04 -8.84 6.56
N PHE A 180 -11.92 -8.18 6.34
CA PHE A 180 -11.16 -8.27 5.10
C PHE A 180 -9.69 -8.55 5.37
N ALA A 181 -9.05 -9.21 4.41
CA ALA A 181 -7.61 -9.44 4.40
C ALA A 181 -7.06 -9.28 2.98
N ILE A 182 -5.89 -8.68 2.87
CA ILE A 182 -5.13 -8.57 1.63
C ILE A 182 -4.52 -9.95 1.37
N PRO A 183 -4.75 -10.58 0.19
CA PRO A 183 -4.18 -11.89 -0.13
C PRO A 183 -2.65 -11.84 -0.05
N ILE A 184 -2.02 -12.84 0.55
CA ILE A 184 -0.56 -12.81 0.75
C ILE A 184 0.20 -12.90 -0.59
N ASN A 185 -0.35 -13.62 -1.59
CA ASN A 185 0.30 -13.76 -2.89
C ASN A 185 0.38 -12.42 -3.64
N SER A 186 -0.62 -11.53 -3.48
CA SER A 186 -0.61 -10.22 -4.14
C SER A 186 0.50 -9.29 -3.66
N VAL A 187 1.06 -9.55 -2.47
CA VAL A 187 2.06 -8.65 -1.86
C VAL A 187 3.45 -9.26 -1.69
N LYS A 188 3.63 -10.58 -1.89
CA LYS A 188 4.93 -11.25 -1.74
C LYS A 188 6.06 -10.60 -2.53
N SER A 189 5.84 -10.32 -3.83
CA SER A 189 6.83 -9.73 -4.71
C SER A 189 7.18 -8.29 -4.31
N ILE A 190 6.18 -7.53 -3.85
CA ILE A 190 6.34 -6.15 -3.37
C ILE A 190 7.22 -6.16 -2.11
N VAL A 191 6.89 -7.00 -1.14
CA VAL A 191 7.63 -7.14 0.11
C VAL A 191 9.08 -7.55 -0.15
N GLN A 192 9.28 -8.52 -1.04
CA GLN A 192 10.62 -8.95 -1.43
C GLN A 192 11.41 -7.81 -2.07
N SER A 193 10.81 -7.05 -2.99
CA SER A 193 11.43 -5.91 -3.64
C SER A 193 11.83 -4.82 -2.63
N ILE A 194 10.97 -4.52 -1.66
CA ILE A 194 11.27 -3.55 -0.58
C ILE A 194 12.47 -4.03 0.25
N ILE A 195 12.52 -5.31 0.63
CA ILE A 195 13.61 -5.85 1.46
C ILE A 195 14.94 -5.87 0.71
N GLU A 196 14.94 -6.28 -0.56
CA GLU A 196 16.16 -6.46 -1.34
C GLU A 196 16.72 -5.15 -1.90
N ASN A 197 15.84 -4.24 -2.30
CA ASN A 197 16.21 -3.06 -3.06
C ASN A 197 15.96 -1.73 -2.31
N GLY A 198 15.08 -1.71 -1.30
CA GLY A 198 14.62 -0.48 -0.64
C GLY A 198 13.63 0.34 -1.46
N TYR A 199 13.15 -0.19 -2.58
CA TYR A 199 12.13 0.42 -3.43
C TYR A 199 11.23 -0.65 -4.05
N ILE A 200 10.07 -0.23 -4.59
CA ILE A 200 9.14 -1.11 -5.29
C ILE A 200 9.46 -1.07 -6.77
N ALA A 201 9.75 -2.23 -7.33
CA ALA A 201 9.93 -2.43 -8.76
C ALA A 201 8.64 -3.03 -9.33
N LYS A 202 7.88 -2.24 -10.09
CA LYS A 202 6.69 -2.75 -10.80
C LYS A 202 6.99 -2.88 -12.28
N PRO A 203 6.57 -4.01 -12.92
CA PRO A 203 6.60 -4.11 -14.38
C PRO A 203 5.81 -2.96 -14.99
N TYR A 204 6.33 -2.34 -16.03
CA TYR A 204 5.83 -1.09 -16.55
C TYR A 204 6.20 -0.88 -18.01
N ILE A 205 5.32 -0.29 -18.81
CA ILE A 205 5.63 0.13 -20.18
C ILE A 205 5.46 1.63 -20.42
N GLY A 206 4.71 2.34 -19.57
CA GLY A 206 4.62 3.79 -19.61
C GLY A 206 3.57 4.37 -20.55
N VAL A 207 2.35 3.83 -20.52
CA VAL A 207 1.23 4.34 -21.30
C VAL A 207 -0.01 4.56 -20.45
N SER A 208 -0.81 5.56 -20.79
CA SER A 208 -2.19 5.69 -20.36
C SER A 208 -3.11 5.23 -21.48
N VAL A 209 -4.01 4.31 -21.21
CA VAL A 209 -4.85 3.65 -22.21
C VAL A 209 -6.32 3.62 -21.80
N LEU A 210 -7.20 3.59 -22.80
CA LEU A 210 -8.64 3.35 -22.64
C LEU A 210 -9.14 2.47 -23.79
N ASP A 211 -10.24 1.76 -23.56
CA ASP A 211 -10.91 1.06 -24.63
C ASP A 211 -11.54 2.03 -25.63
N VAL A 212 -11.46 1.70 -26.93
CA VAL A 212 -12.12 2.48 -27.99
C VAL A 212 -13.63 2.41 -27.80
N SER A 213 -14.29 3.57 -27.63
CA SER A 213 -15.73 3.61 -27.44
C SER A 213 -16.48 3.20 -28.69
N GLN A 214 -17.68 2.61 -28.52
CA GLN A 214 -18.57 2.22 -29.62
C GLN A 214 -18.91 3.38 -30.56
N GLU A 215 -18.94 4.61 -30.06
CA GLU A 215 -19.19 5.81 -30.86
C GLU A 215 -18.04 6.08 -31.83
N ASN A 216 -16.82 5.76 -31.50
CA ASN A 216 -15.64 5.99 -32.35
C ASN A 216 -15.55 4.98 -33.50
N LEU A 217 -16.11 3.78 -33.36
CA LEU A 217 -16.15 2.77 -34.41
C LEU A 217 -16.94 3.26 -35.65
N ILE A 218 -17.92 4.15 -35.48
CA ILE A 218 -18.73 4.73 -36.57
C ILE A 218 -17.87 5.57 -37.51
N TYR A 219 -16.76 6.12 -37.03
CA TYR A 219 -15.82 6.92 -37.83
C TYR A 219 -14.72 6.10 -38.50
N GLY A 220 -14.83 4.75 -38.50
CA GLY A 220 -13.88 3.85 -39.16
C GLY A 220 -12.61 3.59 -38.34
N VAL A 221 -12.66 3.89 -37.08
CA VAL A 221 -11.60 3.56 -36.11
C VAL A 221 -11.74 2.07 -35.75
N PRO A 222 -10.68 1.25 -35.76
CA PRO A 222 -10.79 -0.16 -35.37
C PRO A 222 -11.08 -0.30 -33.87
N GLU A 223 -11.68 -1.43 -33.51
CA GLU A 223 -11.81 -1.84 -32.12
C GLU A 223 -10.42 -2.10 -31.53
N GLY A 224 -10.22 -1.77 -30.24
CA GLY A 224 -8.95 -1.95 -29.56
C GLY A 224 -8.75 -0.97 -28.40
N ILE A 225 -7.50 -0.78 -28.03
CA ILE A 225 -7.05 0.02 -26.91
C ILE A 225 -6.43 1.32 -27.41
N ALA A 226 -7.06 2.46 -27.13
CA ALA A 226 -6.57 3.78 -27.53
C ALA A 226 -5.49 4.27 -26.56
N VAL A 227 -4.33 4.66 -27.09
CA VAL A 227 -3.23 5.26 -26.34
C VAL A 227 -3.52 6.76 -26.15
N GLN A 228 -3.81 7.14 -24.91
CA GLN A 228 -4.09 8.53 -24.53
C GLN A 228 -2.80 9.36 -24.36
N SER A 229 -1.81 8.75 -23.75
CA SER A 229 -0.49 9.37 -23.55
C SER A 229 0.58 8.31 -23.45
N VAL A 230 1.79 8.69 -23.84
CA VAL A 230 3.03 7.91 -23.65
C VAL A 230 3.93 8.73 -22.74
N THR A 231 4.46 8.08 -21.73
CA THR A 231 5.39 8.72 -20.78
C THR A 231 6.76 8.90 -21.45
N GLU A 232 7.36 10.07 -21.27
CA GLU A 232 8.70 10.38 -21.76
C GLU A 232 9.74 9.41 -21.14
N ASP A 233 10.73 9.00 -21.93
CA ASP A 233 11.77 8.03 -21.55
C ASP A 233 11.22 6.67 -21.08
N SER A 234 10.03 6.29 -21.51
CA SER A 234 9.40 5.01 -21.16
C SER A 234 9.69 3.91 -22.18
N PRO A 235 9.57 2.62 -21.79
CA PRO A 235 9.65 1.49 -22.71
C PRO A 235 8.70 1.58 -23.90
N ALA A 236 7.51 2.16 -23.72
CA ALA A 236 6.54 2.36 -24.79
C ALA A 236 7.01 3.41 -25.81
N GLU A 237 7.63 4.50 -25.35
CA GLU A 237 8.22 5.50 -26.23
C GLU A 237 9.41 4.92 -27.00
N GLU A 238 10.30 4.21 -26.31
CA GLU A 238 11.43 3.50 -26.93
C GLU A 238 10.95 2.47 -27.95
N GLY A 239 9.85 1.76 -27.68
CA GLY A 239 9.19 0.82 -28.59
C GLY A 239 8.45 1.50 -29.75
N GLY A 240 8.40 2.84 -29.78
CA GLY A 240 7.81 3.63 -30.84
C GLY A 240 6.30 3.84 -30.74
N LEU A 241 5.66 3.54 -29.62
CA LEU A 241 4.25 3.92 -29.37
C LEU A 241 4.09 5.43 -29.33
N GLN A 242 2.93 5.91 -29.78
CA GLN A 242 2.60 7.34 -29.80
C GLN A 242 1.18 7.57 -29.30
N THR A 243 0.96 8.77 -28.78
CA THR A 243 -0.39 9.24 -28.47
C THR A 243 -1.27 9.23 -29.70
N GLY A 244 -2.48 8.65 -29.58
CA GLY A 244 -3.44 8.47 -30.68
C GLY A 244 -3.32 7.15 -31.42
N ASP A 245 -2.37 6.28 -31.07
CA ASP A 245 -2.33 4.91 -31.55
C ASP A 245 -3.52 4.10 -31.02
N ILE A 246 -3.93 3.08 -31.77
CA ILE A 246 -4.88 2.08 -31.31
C ILE A 246 -4.20 0.71 -31.35
N ILE A 247 -4.01 0.11 -30.19
CA ILE A 247 -3.49 -1.23 -30.06
C ILE A 247 -4.64 -2.21 -30.32
N THR A 248 -4.54 -2.96 -31.41
CA THR A 248 -5.57 -3.91 -31.83
C THR A 248 -5.33 -5.32 -31.33
N ALA A 249 -4.09 -5.66 -30.99
CA ALA A 249 -3.73 -6.91 -30.34
C ALA A 249 -2.40 -6.78 -29.59
N VAL A 250 -2.27 -7.55 -28.51
CA VAL A 250 -1.01 -7.74 -27.76
C VAL A 250 -0.64 -9.22 -27.85
N ASN A 251 0.59 -9.52 -28.29
CA ASN A 251 1.07 -10.88 -28.55
C ASN A 251 0.12 -11.70 -29.44
N GLY A 252 -0.51 -11.02 -30.44
CA GLY A 252 -1.46 -11.62 -31.37
C GLY A 252 -2.85 -11.87 -30.80
N THR A 253 -3.16 -11.43 -29.57
CA THR A 253 -4.47 -11.58 -28.95
C THR A 253 -5.14 -10.21 -28.76
N ALA A 254 -6.36 -10.03 -29.25
CA ALA A 254 -7.16 -8.85 -28.96
C ALA A 254 -7.61 -8.88 -27.49
N MET A 255 -7.52 -7.75 -26.82
CA MET A 255 -7.86 -7.62 -25.40
C MET A 255 -8.34 -6.22 -25.06
N THR A 256 -8.91 -6.06 -23.88
CA THR A 256 -9.32 -4.77 -23.33
C THR A 256 -8.13 -4.04 -22.69
N SER A 257 -8.30 -2.76 -22.39
CA SER A 257 -7.30 -1.96 -21.70
C SER A 257 -6.97 -2.53 -20.30
N SER A 258 -7.99 -3.04 -19.59
CA SER A 258 -7.80 -3.69 -18.27
C SER A 258 -6.95 -4.97 -18.39
N GLU A 259 -7.29 -5.86 -19.33
CA GLU A 259 -6.52 -7.10 -19.56
C GLU A 259 -5.07 -6.82 -19.98
N MET A 260 -4.81 -5.73 -20.71
CA MET A 260 -3.46 -5.31 -21.05
C MET A 260 -2.68 -4.82 -19.83
N VAL A 261 -3.31 -4.07 -18.94
CA VAL A 261 -2.70 -3.63 -17.68
C VAL A 261 -2.35 -4.84 -16.82
N ASP A 262 -3.26 -5.81 -16.69
CA ASP A 262 -3.02 -7.04 -15.92
C ASP A 262 -1.88 -7.87 -16.54
N LEU A 263 -1.83 -7.98 -17.87
CA LEU A 263 -0.75 -8.66 -18.58
C LEU A 263 0.61 -8.01 -18.27
N VAL A 264 0.70 -6.68 -18.30
CA VAL A 264 1.94 -5.96 -17.98
C VAL A 264 2.34 -6.18 -16.52
N GLN A 265 1.38 -6.11 -15.60
CA GLN A 265 1.64 -6.31 -14.16
C GLN A 265 2.10 -7.75 -13.82
N GLN A 266 1.65 -8.74 -14.59
CA GLN A 266 2.06 -10.16 -14.44
C GLN A 266 3.34 -10.50 -15.20
N SER A 267 3.83 -9.61 -16.07
CA SER A 267 5.06 -9.81 -16.83
C SER A 267 6.31 -9.61 -15.95
N GLN A 268 7.44 -10.12 -16.41
CA GLN A 268 8.74 -9.84 -15.80
C GLN A 268 9.40 -8.66 -16.50
N VAL A 269 10.22 -7.91 -15.77
CA VAL A 269 11.08 -6.87 -16.37
C VAL A 269 12.01 -7.54 -17.38
N GLY A 270 12.02 -7.02 -18.61
CA GLY A 270 12.74 -7.61 -19.74
C GLY A 270 11.90 -8.46 -20.69
N ASP A 271 10.66 -8.81 -20.33
CA ASP A 271 9.75 -9.47 -21.27
C ASP A 271 9.43 -8.56 -22.45
N VAL A 272 9.25 -9.15 -23.63
CA VAL A 272 8.97 -8.41 -24.86
C VAL A 272 7.52 -8.62 -25.28
N LEU A 273 6.77 -7.53 -25.35
CA LEU A 273 5.41 -7.50 -25.85
C LEU A 273 5.40 -7.09 -27.31
N THR A 274 4.71 -7.86 -28.16
CA THR A 274 4.45 -7.51 -29.56
C THR A 274 3.08 -6.86 -29.65
N LEU A 275 3.02 -5.63 -30.16
CA LEU A 275 1.79 -4.84 -30.27
C LEU A 275 1.42 -4.67 -31.74
N ASP A 276 0.23 -5.08 -32.14
CA ASP A 276 -0.34 -4.71 -33.43
C ASP A 276 -1.06 -3.37 -33.25
N VAL A 277 -0.59 -2.37 -33.97
CA VAL A 277 -1.01 -0.97 -33.79
C VAL A 277 -1.58 -0.40 -35.06
N TYR A 278 -2.73 0.26 -34.96
CA TYR A 278 -3.32 1.07 -36.02
C TYR A 278 -2.98 2.54 -35.77
N ARG A 279 -2.30 3.15 -36.75
CA ARG A 279 -1.88 4.57 -36.72
C ARG A 279 -2.21 5.23 -38.06
N GLN A 280 -3.08 6.24 -38.06
CA GLN A 280 -3.41 7.09 -39.22
C GLN A 280 -3.79 6.32 -40.52
N GLY A 281 -4.47 5.17 -40.38
CA GLY A 281 -4.90 4.35 -41.51
C GLY A 281 -3.98 3.19 -41.86
N GLU A 282 -2.83 3.07 -41.20
CA GLU A 282 -1.86 2.00 -41.42
C GLU A 282 -1.78 1.07 -40.20
N THR A 283 -1.51 -0.21 -40.46
CA THR A 283 -1.25 -1.19 -39.42
C THR A 283 0.25 -1.38 -39.27
N LEU A 284 0.76 -1.26 -38.07
CA LEU A 284 2.16 -1.39 -37.69
C LEU A 284 2.27 -2.51 -36.66
N GLN A 285 3.45 -3.16 -36.61
CA GLN A 285 3.78 -4.04 -35.51
C GLN A 285 4.96 -3.42 -34.75
N LEU A 286 4.76 -3.17 -33.46
CA LEU A 286 5.76 -2.61 -32.56
C LEU A 286 6.17 -3.65 -31.51
N THR A 287 7.38 -3.51 -30.99
CA THR A 287 7.85 -4.31 -29.87
C THR A 287 8.17 -3.39 -28.71
N VAL A 288 7.63 -3.70 -27.55
CA VAL A 288 7.87 -2.97 -26.30
C VAL A 288 8.46 -3.92 -25.29
N THR A 289 9.63 -3.60 -24.78
CA THR A 289 10.23 -4.38 -23.67
C THR A 289 9.69 -3.86 -22.35
N VAL A 290 9.12 -4.75 -21.54
CA VAL A 290 8.62 -4.38 -20.21
C VAL A 290 9.79 -3.88 -19.37
N GLY A 291 9.70 -2.63 -18.96
CA GLY A 291 10.66 -1.96 -18.10
C GLY A 291 10.26 -2.05 -16.64
N GLN A 292 10.98 -1.32 -15.81
CA GLN A 292 10.77 -1.24 -14.38
C GLN A 292 10.38 0.18 -14.01
N GLN A 293 9.21 0.35 -13.43
CA GLN A 293 8.88 1.58 -12.73
C GLN A 293 9.41 1.47 -11.31
N ILE A 294 10.36 2.34 -10.98
CA ILE A 294 10.86 2.47 -9.60
C ILE A 294 9.94 3.45 -8.88
N GLN A 295 9.22 2.93 -7.91
CA GLN A 295 8.49 3.75 -6.97
C GLN A 295 9.31 3.83 -5.68
N SER A 296 9.65 5.05 -5.23
CA SER A 296 10.29 5.23 -3.92
C SER A 296 9.43 4.56 -2.86
N ALA A 297 10.04 3.69 -2.07
CA ALA A 297 9.37 3.03 -0.95
C ALA A 297 9.48 3.84 0.35
N LEU A 298 10.12 5.00 0.30
CA LEU A 298 10.25 5.93 1.43
C LEU A 298 9.63 7.28 1.06
N PRO A 299 9.09 8.03 2.04
CA PRO A 299 8.68 9.40 1.83
C PRO A 299 9.86 10.19 1.25
N GLU A 300 9.62 11.06 0.29
CA GLU A 300 10.61 12.04 -0.11
C GLU A 300 10.91 12.88 1.14
N GLU A 301 12.12 12.74 1.73
CA GLU A 301 12.61 13.72 2.67
C GLU A 301 12.62 15.05 1.91
N GLU A 302 11.79 16.01 2.33
CA GLU A 302 11.98 17.40 1.93
C GLU A 302 13.45 17.71 2.24
N ALA A 303 14.25 17.86 1.19
CA ALA A 303 15.64 18.20 1.29
C ALA A 303 15.73 19.53 2.03
N VAL A 304 15.96 19.50 3.31
CA VAL A 304 16.28 20.65 4.13
C VAL A 304 17.60 21.15 3.60
N GLN A 305 17.53 22.11 2.66
CA GLN A 305 18.71 22.85 2.25
C GLN A 305 19.28 23.50 3.51
N PRO A 306 20.56 23.30 3.82
CA PRO A 306 21.19 23.98 4.95
C PRO A 306 21.19 25.47 4.66
N THR A 307 20.23 26.19 5.22
CA THR A 307 20.26 27.65 5.28
C THR A 307 21.41 28.03 6.21
N THR A 308 22.54 28.37 5.60
CA THR A 308 23.64 29.08 6.27
C THR A 308 23.12 30.45 6.68
N GLN A 309 22.50 30.55 7.84
CA GLN A 309 22.27 31.86 8.47
C GLN A 309 23.39 32.10 9.46
N GLN A 310 24.24 33.04 9.06
CA GLN A 310 25.19 33.71 9.92
C GLN A 310 24.49 34.29 11.16
N SER A 311 24.98 33.88 12.32
CA SER A 311 24.71 34.50 13.58
C SER A 311 25.10 35.98 13.56
N GLN A 312 24.12 36.88 13.59
CA GLN A 312 24.30 38.20 14.14
C GLN A 312 23.43 38.33 15.39
N GLN A 313 24.13 38.35 16.52
CA GLN A 313 23.61 38.79 17.82
C GLN A 313 23.07 40.19 17.69
N SER A 314 21.81 40.41 18.06
CA SER A 314 21.32 41.66 18.59
C SER A 314 20.55 41.38 19.87
N GLN A 315 21.24 41.69 20.99
CA GLN A 315 20.59 41.93 22.26
C GLN A 315 19.69 43.15 22.10
N GLN A 316 18.38 42.98 22.28
CA GLN A 316 17.50 44.06 22.67
C GLN A 316 16.49 43.55 23.69
N GLY A 317 16.34 44.34 24.77
CA GLY A 317 15.80 44.03 26.03
C GLY A 317 14.31 43.67 26.10
N TRP A 318 14.03 42.87 27.08
CA TRP A 318 12.72 42.54 27.59
C TRP A 318 12.31 43.60 28.65
N GLU A 319 12.04 44.82 28.22
CA GLU A 319 11.40 45.83 29.06
C GLU A 319 10.36 46.52 28.18
N ASP A 320 9.07 46.26 28.49
CA ASP A 320 7.83 46.90 28.02
C ASP A 320 6.81 45.88 27.48
N PHE A 321 6.38 44.96 28.35
CA PHE A 321 5.09 44.33 28.21
C PHE A 321 4.24 44.66 29.44
N PRO A 322 3.11 45.39 29.31
CA PRO A 322 2.26 45.74 30.43
C PRO A 322 1.43 44.54 30.87
N PHE A 323 1.81 43.96 32.00
CA PHE A 323 1.13 42.83 32.66
C PHE A 323 -0.22 43.23 33.30
N GLU A 324 -0.74 44.43 33.15
CA GLU A 324 -1.91 44.91 33.88
C GLU A 324 -3.26 44.63 33.22
N TYR A 325 -3.35 44.05 32.05
CA TYR A 325 -4.63 43.84 31.35
C TYR A 325 -5.28 42.44 31.56
N PHE A 326 -4.68 41.55 32.34
CA PHE A 326 -5.19 40.20 32.48
C PHE A 326 -5.82 39.87 33.85
N PHE A 327 -5.80 40.74 34.83
CA PHE A 327 -6.48 40.53 36.12
C PHE A 327 -7.33 41.70 36.52
N GLY A 328 -8.40 41.98 35.76
CA GLY A 328 -9.49 42.88 36.16
C GLY A 328 -10.30 42.24 37.24
N GLY A 329 -10.14 42.74 38.47
CA GLY A 329 -10.81 42.26 39.63
C GLY A 329 -12.32 42.51 39.62
N ARG A 330 -13.05 41.60 40.21
CA ARG A 330 -14.42 41.82 40.70
C ARG A 330 -14.40 42.49 42.09
N ARG A 331 -15.20 43.51 42.18
CA ARG A 331 -16.02 43.76 43.36
C ARG A 331 -17.44 43.41 43.02
#